data_7c8f319bfea3245d0b2c74abc454a1f4
#
_entry.id   7c8f319bfea3245d0b2c74abc454a1f4
#
_cell.length_a   1.000
_cell.length_b   1.000
_cell.length_c   1.000
_cell.angle_alpha   90.00
_cell.angle_beta   90.00
_cell.angle_gamma   90.00
#
_symmetry.space_group_name_H-M   'P 1'
#
loop_
_entity.id
_entity.type
_entity.pdbx_description
1 polymer ?
#
loop_
_entity_poly.entity_id
_entity_poly.type
_entity_poly.pdbx_seq_one_letter_code
_entity_poly.pdbx_strand_id
1 'polypeptide(L)'
;MPAFHHHDLGLLNPAFDSPLVDVVTELEYLRRLQLGGSTPAPVFFQLKHIFHMLESLGSARIEGNHTTLADYVESRLEVQPARLSDQLREMANIELAMSFIEEHFAPGQDLTEHFIRELHAMTVQGLEREGDDNPGAYRQGLVKISQSEHLPPEAVTVPQYMGELVQFVNHPHPAKYDLIKVALAHHRFAWVHPFGNGNGRCVRLLTYTLLIKYGFNVKAGGRVLNPTAIFCNDRDQYYAMLGKADAGTLEGREAWCVYVLGGMLDELRKVDRLTDANYLIERILSEHAAVSQALDVTAL
;
A
#
# COMPACT_ATOMS: atom_id res chain seq x y z
N MET A 1 -29.84 3.56 -10.76
CA MET A 1 -29.47 2.46 -9.85
C MET A 1 -28.03 2.12 -10.13
N PRO A 2 -27.20 1.89 -9.11
CA PRO A 2 -25.84 1.44 -9.34
C PRO A 2 -25.89 0.15 -10.16
N ALA A 3 -25.04 0.08 -11.19
CA ALA A 3 -24.96 -1.05 -12.10
C ALA A 3 -23.50 -1.44 -12.28
N PHE A 4 -23.24 -2.73 -12.48
CA PHE A 4 -21.93 -3.19 -12.84
C PHE A 4 -21.58 -2.70 -14.26
N HIS A 5 -20.43 -2.05 -14.39
CA HIS A 5 -19.89 -1.62 -15.67
C HIS A 5 -18.59 -2.38 -15.94
N HIS A 6 -18.63 -3.25 -16.93
CA HIS A 6 -17.45 -3.95 -17.40
C HIS A 6 -16.53 -2.98 -18.16
N HIS A 7 -15.25 -3.09 -17.90
CA HIS A 7 -14.20 -2.49 -18.73
C HIS A 7 -12.96 -3.39 -18.74
N ASP A 8 -12.25 -3.40 -19.86
CA ASP A 8 -11.06 -4.21 -20.02
C ASP A 8 -9.87 -3.68 -19.21
N LEU A 9 -9.06 -4.60 -18.70
CA LEU A 9 -7.79 -4.29 -18.08
C LEU A 9 -6.71 -4.20 -19.17
N GLY A 10 -6.38 -2.97 -19.58
CA GLY A 10 -5.37 -2.70 -20.58
C GLY A 10 -4.37 -1.65 -20.12
N LEU A 11 -3.16 -1.68 -20.69
CA LEU A 11 -2.15 -0.65 -20.45
C LEU A 11 -2.64 0.73 -20.90
N LEU A 12 -2.20 1.73 -20.17
CA LEU A 12 -2.27 3.11 -20.61
C LEU A 12 -1.02 3.45 -21.44
N ASN A 13 -1.24 4.20 -22.52
CA ASN A 13 -0.17 4.78 -23.30
C ASN A 13 -0.39 6.30 -23.31
N PRO A 14 0.05 7.01 -22.24
CA PRO A 14 -0.20 8.43 -22.08
C PRO A 14 0.47 9.24 -23.19
N ALA A 15 -0.13 10.35 -23.58
CA ALA A 15 0.49 11.31 -24.49
C ALA A 15 1.77 11.88 -23.87
N PHE A 16 2.74 12.25 -24.69
CA PHE A 16 4.06 12.68 -24.21
C PHE A 16 4.02 13.92 -23.30
N ASP A 17 3.01 14.76 -23.46
CA ASP A 17 2.74 15.95 -22.66
C ASP A 17 1.83 15.69 -21.44
N SER A 18 1.52 14.42 -21.16
CA SER A 18 0.75 14.02 -19.98
C SER A 18 1.59 14.14 -18.70
N PRO A 19 1.01 14.68 -17.60
CA PRO A 19 1.66 14.66 -16.29
C PRO A 19 2.09 13.25 -15.83
N LEU A 20 1.43 12.21 -16.31
CA LEU A 20 1.80 10.83 -16.00
C LEU A 20 3.20 10.49 -16.52
N VAL A 21 3.58 11.02 -17.68
CA VAL A 21 4.92 10.79 -18.27
C VAL A 21 6.02 11.38 -17.40
N ASP A 22 5.81 12.59 -16.88
CA ASP A 22 6.77 13.25 -16.00
C ASP A 22 6.96 12.46 -14.70
N VAL A 23 5.86 12.06 -14.06
CA VAL A 23 5.88 11.27 -12.82
C VAL A 23 6.57 9.92 -13.03
N VAL A 24 6.23 9.19 -14.09
CA VAL A 24 6.84 7.89 -14.39
C VAL A 24 8.33 8.05 -14.68
N THR A 25 8.73 9.07 -15.43
CA THR A 25 10.13 9.34 -15.77
C THR A 25 10.97 9.58 -14.52
N GLU A 26 10.47 10.39 -13.58
CA GLU A 26 11.19 10.67 -12.33
C GLU A 26 11.23 9.42 -11.42
N LEU A 27 10.14 8.68 -11.31
CA LEU A 27 10.13 7.41 -10.55
C LEU A 27 11.09 6.39 -11.14
N GLU A 28 11.18 6.28 -12.47
CA GLU A 28 12.16 5.40 -13.14
C GLU A 28 13.60 5.83 -12.87
N TYR A 29 13.86 7.13 -12.85
CA TYR A 29 15.17 7.66 -12.44
C TYR A 29 15.47 7.27 -11.01
N LEU A 30 14.55 7.52 -10.07
CA LEU A 30 14.70 7.15 -8.67
C LEU A 30 14.85 5.63 -8.47
N ARG A 31 14.13 4.81 -9.22
CA ARG A 31 14.24 3.34 -9.15
C ARG A 31 15.67 2.86 -9.45
N ARG A 32 16.37 3.52 -10.37
CA ARG A 32 17.73 3.15 -10.81
C ARG A 32 18.82 3.75 -9.93
N LEU A 33 18.52 4.80 -9.18
CA LEU A 33 19.50 5.36 -8.25
C LEU A 33 19.77 4.33 -7.14
N GLN A 34 21.04 3.97 -7.01
CA GLN A 34 21.52 3.32 -5.80
C GLN A 34 21.63 4.40 -4.74
N LEU A 35 20.69 4.41 -3.79
CA LEU A 35 20.76 5.33 -2.67
C LEU A 35 21.92 4.92 -1.77
N GLY A 36 23.07 5.53 -1.99
CA GLY A 36 24.19 5.49 -1.08
C GLY A 36 24.00 6.51 0.04
N GLY A 37 22.97 6.34 0.86
CA GLY A 37 22.77 7.21 2.01
C GLY A 37 23.89 7.07 3.04
N SER A 38 24.21 8.14 3.75
CA SER A 38 25.19 8.17 4.82
C SER A 38 24.69 7.55 6.14
N THR A 39 23.41 7.15 6.18
CA THR A 39 22.80 6.54 7.37
C THR A 39 23.37 5.15 7.63
N PRO A 40 23.91 4.86 8.82
CA PRO A 40 24.42 3.55 9.18
C PRO A 40 23.36 2.46 9.06
N ALA A 41 23.74 1.27 8.60
CA ALA A 41 22.82 0.14 8.40
C ALA A 41 21.93 -0.18 9.62
N PRO A 42 22.40 -0.20 10.89
CA PRO A 42 21.54 -0.45 12.03
C PRO A 42 20.42 0.60 12.19
N VAL A 43 20.74 1.88 11.96
CA VAL A 43 19.75 2.97 12.01
C VAL A 43 18.73 2.83 10.89
N PHE A 44 19.19 2.48 9.69
CA PHE A 44 18.32 2.23 8.55
C PHE A 44 17.32 1.11 8.83
N PHE A 45 17.74 0.00 9.41
CA PHE A 45 16.84 -1.11 9.76
C PHE A 45 15.84 -0.73 10.85
N GLN A 46 16.22 0.10 11.81
CA GLN A 46 15.28 0.63 12.79
C GLN A 46 14.22 1.54 12.14
N LEU A 47 14.64 2.42 11.23
CA LEU A 47 13.71 3.25 10.45
C LEU A 47 12.75 2.39 9.64
N LYS A 48 13.24 1.33 8.99
CA LYS A 48 12.42 0.39 8.24
C LYS A 48 11.32 -0.22 9.12
N HIS A 49 11.65 -0.65 10.32
CA HIS A 49 10.69 -1.21 11.27
C HIS A 49 9.61 -0.17 11.65
N ILE A 50 10.01 1.07 11.90
CA ILE A 50 9.06 2.17 12.15
C ILE A 50 8.15 2.39 10.93
N PHE A 51 8.67 2.34 9.72
CA PHE A 51 7.86 2.48 8.52
C PHE A 51 6.84 1.35 8.36
N HIS A 52 7.20 0.09 8.68
CA HIS A 52 6.24 -1.02 8.69
C HIS A 52 5.12 -0.79 9.70
N MET A 53 5.42 -0.29 10.90
CA MET A 53 4.40 0.07 11.88
C MET A 53 3.49 1.19 11.37
N LEU A 54 4.06 2.23 10.77
CA LEU A 54 3.29 3.35 10.20
C LEU A 54 2.42 2.91 9.03
N GLU A 55 2.93 2.01 8.18
CA GLU A 55 2.17 1.40 7.08
C GLU A 55 0.97 0.61 7.61
N SER A 56 1.20 -0.23 8.61
CA SER A 56 0.15 -1.03 9.25
C SER A 56 -0.91 -0.14 9.88
N LEU A 57 -0.49 0.90 10.59
CA LEU A 57 -1.37 1.90 11.20
C LEU A 57 -2.19 2.64 10.14
N GLY A 58 -1.54 3.11 9.07
CA GLY A 58 -2.20 3.81 7.97
C GLY A 58 -3.22 2.93 7.26
N SER A 59 -2.85 1.69 6.95
CA SER A 59 -3.74 0.73 6.31
C SER A 59 -4.96 0.41 7.17
N ALA A 60 -4.78 0.19 8.47
CA ALA A 60 -5.87 -0.06 9.39
C ALA A 60 -6.79 1.16 9.58
N ARG A 61 -6.23 2.38 9.58
CA ARG A 61 -7.01 3.64 9.67
C ARG A 61 -7.98 3.85 8.52
N ILE A 62 -7.59 3.48 7.30
CA ILE A 62 -8.48 3.55 6.12
C ILE A 62 -9.74 2.72 6.37
N GLU A 63 -9.60 1.58 7.05
CA GLU A 63 -10.71 0.68 7.39
C GLU A 63 -11.45 1.09 8.69
N GLY A 64 -11.06 2.19 9.32
CA GLY A 64 -11.74 2.72 10.52
C GLY A 64 -11.13 2.27 11.85
N ASN A 65 -9.93 1.75 11.86
CA ASN A 65 -9.18 1.48 13.07
C ASN A 65 -8.61 2.79 13.65
N HIS A 66 -8.89 3.06 14.91
CA HIS A 66 -8.47 4.30 15.59
C HIS A 66 -7.31 4.11 16.57
N THR A 67 -6.65 2.97 16.56
CA THR A 67 -5.47 2.70 17.40
C THR A 67 -4.40 3.77 17.14
N THR A 68 -3.80 4.29 18.21
CA THR A 68 -2.68 5.21 18.07
C THR A 68 -1.37 4.45 17.95
N LEU A 69 -0.32 5.13 17.43
CA LEU A 69 1.02 4.53 17.40
C LEU A 69 1.52 4.20 18.79
N ALA A 70 1.20 5.03 19.81
CA ALA A 70 1.58 4.80 21.18
C ALA A 70 0.95 3.51 21.72
N ASP A 71 -0.37 3.33 21.57
CA ASP A 71 -1.07 2.12 21.99
C ASP A 71 -0.48 0.86 21.35
N TYR A 72 -0.13 0.95 20.07
CA TYR A 72 0.47 -0.17 19.35
C TYR A 72 1.87 -0.50 19.86
N VAL A 73 2.72 0.49 20.08
CA VAL A 73 4.07 0.30 20.63
C VAL A 73 4.01 -0.25 22.05
N GLU A 74 3.13 0.29 22.91
CA GLU A 74 2.94 -0.22 24.27
C GLU A 74 2.53 -1.70 24.26
N SER A 75 1.59 -2.08 23.40
CA SER A 75 1.16 -3.48 23.27
C SER A 75 2.29 -4.44 22.88
N ARG A 76 3.33 -3.95 22.22
CA ARG A 76 4.52 -4.73 21.83
C ARG A 76 5.57 -4.84 22.94
N LEU A 77 5.52 -3.95 23.91
CA LEU A 77 6.44 -3.93 25.07
C LEU A 77 5.90 -4.75 26.25
N GLU A 78 4.62 -5.08 26.28
CA GLU A 78 4.02 -5.91 27.32
C GLU A 78 4.57 -7.33 27.32
N VAL A 79 5.08 -7.78 28.48
CA VAL A 79 5.72 -9.11 28.65
C VAL A 79 4.72 -10.27 28.53
N GLN A 80 3.44 -10.01 28.81
CA GLN A 80 2.32 -10.92 28.57
C GLN A 80 1.17 -10.12 27.97
N PRO A 81 1.01 -10.09 26.68
CA PRO A 81 -0.14 -9.41 26.10
C PRO A 81 -1.41 -10.13 26.57
N ALA A 82 -2.21 -9.43 27.38
CA ALA A 82 -3.62 -9.75 27.45
C ALA A 82 -4.12 -9.95 26.01
N ARG A 83 -5.11 -10.81 25.77
CA ARG A 83 -5.64 -11.09 24.44
C ARG A 83 -5.68 -9.80 23.60
N LEU A 84 -4.88 -9.74 22.53
CA LEU A 84 -4.80 -8.56 21.66
C LEU A 84 -6.22 -8.17 21.23
N SER A 85 -6.56 -6.90 21.34
CA SER A 85 -7.81 -6.39 20.79
C SER A 85 -7.84 -6.64 19.27
N ASP A 86 -9.01 -6.70 18.69
CA ASP A 86 -9.20 -6.87 17.26
C ASP A 86 -8.40 -5.82 16.46
N GLN A 87 -8.42 -4.58 16.94
CA GLN A 87 -7.69 -3.46 16.32
C GLN A 87 -6.16 -3.64 16.33
N LEU A 88 -5.60 -4.07 17.46
CA LEU A 88 -4.15 -4.34 17.59
C LEU A 88 -3.76 -5.57 16.75
N ARG A 89 -4.61 -6.59 16.69
CA ARG A 89 -4.41 -7.78 15.89
C ARG A 89 -4.42 -7.45 14.39
N GLU A 90 -5.31 -6.59 13.95
CA GLU A 90 -5.36 -6.12 12.56
C GLU A 90 -4.03 -5.50 12.13
N MET A 91 -3.47 -4.62 12.94
CA MET A 91 -2.15 -4.02 12.65
C MET A 91 -1.04 -5.07 12.62
N ALA A 92 -1.02 -5.99 13.60
CA ALA A 92 -0.05 -7.07 13.65
C ALA A 92 -0.14 -8.01 12.43
N ASN A 93 -1.34 -8.30 11.95
CA ASN A 93 -1.56 -9.10 10.75
C ASN A 93 -0.99 -8.43 9.49
N ILE A 94 -1.18 -7.10 9.35
CA ILE A 94 -0.63 -6.34 8.21
C ILE A 94 0.90 -6.35 8.26
N GLU A 95 1.49 -6.11 9.43
CA GLU A 95 2.95 -6.11 9.61
C GLU A 95 3.55 -7.50 9.32
N LEU A 96 2.88 -8.57 9.78
CA LEU A 96 3.29 -9.95 9.49
C LEU A 96 3.21 -10.25 8.00
N ALA A 97 2.14 -9.81 7.32
CA ALA A 97 1.98 -9.98 5.88
C ALA A 97 3.05 -9.21 5.09
N MET A 98 3.45 -8.01 5.51
CA MET A 98 4.56 -7.28 4.89
C MET A 98 5.88 -8.03 5.04
N SER A 99 6.17 -8.54 6.24
CA SER A 99 7.38 -9.36 6.48
C SER A 99 7.36 -10.63 5.62
N PHE A 100 6.22 -11.29 5.51
CA PHE A 100 6.03 -12.45 4.66
C PHE A 100 6.30 -12.13 3.17
N ILE A 101 5.80 -11.00 2.66
CA ILE A 101 6.07 -10.55 1.29
C ILE A 101 7.57 -10.38 1.08
N GLU A 102 8.26 -9.73 2.01
CA GLU A 102 9.70 -9.49 1.89
C GLU A 102 10.54 -10.78 1.93
N GLU A 103 10.10 -11.78 2.67
CA GLU A 103 10.81 -13.05 2.79
C GLU A 103 10.56 -13.99 1.60
N HIS A 104 9.34 -13.97 1.05
CA HIS A 104 8.88 -14.98 0.11
C HIS A 104 8.65 -14.48 -1.31
N PHE A 105 8.73 -13.16 -1.55
CA PHE A 105 8.56 -12.59 -2.88
C PHE A 105 9.82 -11.87 -3.36
N ALA A 106 10.31 -12.25 -4.54
CA ALA A 106 11.54 -11.71 -5.12
C ALA A 106 11.25 -10.74 -6.29
N PRO A 107 12.16 -9.78 -6.57
CA PRO A 107 12.08 -8.97 -7.78
C PRO A 107 12.00 -9.86 -9.04
N GLY A 108 11.08 -9.52 -9.95
CA GLY A 108 10.85 -10.27 -11.19
C GLY A 108 10.05 -11.56 -11.03
N GLN A 109 9.77 -12.01 -9.82
CA GLN A 109 8.96 -13.20 -9.57
C GLN A 109 7.54 -13.03 -10.09
N ASP A 110 6.96 -14.10 -10.65
CA ASP A 110 5.58 -14.09 -11.09
C ASP A 110 4.62 -14.10 -9.89
N LEU A 111 3.63 -13.19 -9.98
CA LEU A 111 2.52 -13.15 -9.04
C LEU A 111 1.60 -14.34 -9.33
N THR A 112 1.04 -14.95 -8.29
CA THR A 112 0.04 -16.01 -8.41
C THR A 112 -1.24 -15.65 -7.65
N GLU A 113 -2.37 -16.18 -8.08
CA GLU A 113 -3.62 -16.06 -7.32
C GLU A 113 -3.49 -16.67 -5.92
N HIS A 114 -2.72 -17.76 -5.80
CA HIS A 114 -2.44 -18.40 -4.52
C HIS A 114 -1.77 -17.42 -3.55
N PHE A 115 -0.75 -16.69 -4.00
CA PHE A 115 -0.06 -15.70 -3.18
C PHE A 115 -1.00 -14.57 -2.72
N ILE A 116 -1.85 -14.07 -3.61
CA ILE A 116 -2.87 -13.04 -3.25
C ILE A 116 -3.82 -13.58 -2.17
N ARG A 117 -4.28 -14.81 -2.34
CA ARG A 117 -5.20 -15.47 -1.38
C ARG A 117 -4.54 -15.72 -0.03
N GLU A 118 -3.26 -16.02 -0.01
CA GLU A 118 -2.47 -16.18 1.21
C GLU A 118 -2.31 -14.85 1.94
N LEU A 119 -2.00 -13.76 1.24
CA LEU A 119 -1.99 -12.41 1.82
C LEU A 119 -3.34 -12.03 2.43
N HIS A 120 -4.44 -12.35 1.75
CA HIS A 120 -5.76 -12.12 2.31
C HIS A 120 -5.99 -12.92 3.59
N ALA A 121 -5.68 -14.23 3.59
CA ALA A 121 -5.85 -15.09 4.76
C ALA A 121 -5.08 -14.56 5.98
N MET A 122 -3.84 -14.10 5.77
CA MET A 122 -3.03 -13.47 6.83
C MET A 122 -3.68 -12.18 7.35
N THR A 123 -4.18 -11.36 6.46
CA THR A 123 -4.77 -10.04 6.78
C THR A 123 -5.98 -10.14 7.70
N VAL A 124 -6.82 -11.16 7.51
CA VAL A 124 -8.09 -11.35 8.26
C VAL A 124 -7.97 -12.34 9.41
N GLN A 125 -6.78 -12.91 9.63
CA GLN A 125 -6.59 -13.99 10.59
C GLN A 125 -6.98 -13.61 12.02
N GLY A 126 -7.91 -14.36 12.59
CA GLY A 126 -8.33 -14.24 13.99
C GLY A 126 -9.01 -12.92 14.35
N LEU A 127 -9.47 -12.15 13.35
CA LEU A 127 -10.29 -10.96 13.56
C LEU A 127 -11.76 -11.36 13.71
N GLU A 128 -12.43 -10.77 14.71
CA GLU A 128 -13.84 -11.02 14.96
C GLU A 128 -14.73 -10.09 14.11
N ARG A 129 -14.41 -8.79 14.09
CA ARG A 129 -15.20 -7.77 13.42
C ARG A 129 -14.80 -7.53 11.97
N GLU A 130 -13.49 -7.43 11.72
CA GLU A 130 -12.91 -7.15 10.41
C GLU A 130 -12.35 -8.43 9.75
N GLY A 131 -12.79 -9.59 10.22
CA GLY A 131 -12.43 -10.90 9.69
C GLY A 131 -13.23 -11.28 8.44
N ASP A 132 -12.93 -12.46 7.92
CA ASP A 132 -13.66 -13.09 6.83
C ASP A 132 -13.97 -14.55 7.22
N ASP A 133 -15.18 -15.01 6.92
CA ASP A 133 -15.61 -16.39 7.22
C ASP A 133 -14.83 -17.44 6.43
N ASN A 134 -14.24 -17.04 5.28
CA ASN A 134 -13.50 -17.90 4.39
C ASN A 134 -12.13 -17.30 4.03
N PRO A 135 -11.19 -17.21 4.99
CA PRO A 135 -9.87 -16.63 4.75
C PRO A 135 -9.16 -17.24 3.53
N GLY A 136 -8.73 -16.42 2.60
CA GLY A 136 -8.05 -16.85 1.38
C GLY A 136 -8.96 -17.46 0.30
N ALA A 137 -10.28 -17.49 0.49
CA ALA A 137 -11.22 -17.92 -0.53
C ALA A 137 -11.92 -16.72 -1.19
N TYR A 138 -12.13 -16.78 -2.49
CA TYR A 138 -12.95 -15.79 -3.17
C TYR A 138 -14.39 -15.87 -2.70
N ARG A 139 -15.04 -14.71 -2.62
CA ARG A 139 -16.45 -14.61 -2.20
C ARG A 139 -17.37 -15.42 -3.10
N GLN A 140 -18.42 -15.94 -2.51
CA GLN A 140 -19.46 -16.69 -3.22
C GLN A 140 -20.78 -15.90 -3.35
N GLY A 141 -20.84 -14.73 -2.71
CA GLY A 141 -22.00 -13.86 -2.70
C GLY A 141 -21.73 -12.46 -3.21
N LEU A 142 -22.78 -11.67 -3.26
CA LEU A 142 -22.68 -10.24 -3.55
C LEU A 142 -22.06 -9.52 -2.35
N VAL A 143 -21.19 -8.55 -2.65
CA VAL A 143 -20.62 -7.61 -1.68
C VAL A 143 -20.94 -6.19 -2.12
N LYS A 144 -20.96 -5.29 -1.15
CA LYS A 144 -21.14 -3.87 -1.39
C LYS A 144 -19.92 -3.12 -0.86
N ILE A 145 -19.36 -2.27 -1.67
CA ILE A 145 -18.25 -1.41 -1.26
C ILE A 145 -18.83 -0.21 -0.52
N SER A 146 -18.38 0.00 0.72
CA SER A 146 -18.74 1.20 1.47
C SER A 146 -18.27 2.46 0.75
N GLN A 147 -19.10 3.48 0.73
CA GLN A 147 -18.79 4.79 0.13
C GLN A 147 -18.47 4.76 -1.39
N SER A 148 -18.93 3.73 -2.11
CA SER A 148 -18.78 3.64 -3.56
C SER A 148 -20.13 3.37 -4.21
N GLU A 149 -20.35 3.95 -5.38
CA GLU A 149 -21.49 3.62 -6.26
C GLU A 149 -21.16 2.44 -7.18
N HIS A 150 -19.89 2.03 -7.22
CA HIS A 150 -19.45 0.88 -8.00
C HIS A 150 -20.04 -0.41 -7.43
N LEU A 151 -20.60 -1.24 -8.30
CA LEU A 151 -21.00 -2.61 -7.98
C LEU A 151 -19.92 -3.56 -8.47
N PRO A 152 -19.30 -4.35 -7.59
CA PRO A 152 -18.38 -5.41 -8.00
C PRO A 152 -19.06 -6.44 -8.92
N PRO A 153 -18.28 -7.15 -9.75
CA PRO A 153 -18.81 -8.20 -10.63
C PRO A 153 -19.49 -9.32 -9.83
N GLU A 154 -20.29 -10.13 -10.51
CA GLU A 154 -20.90 -11.31 -9.88
C GLU A 154 -19.84 -12.27 -9.34
N ALA A 155 -20.10 -12.90 -8.20
CA ALA A 155 -19.14 -13.78 -7.53
C ALA A 155 -18.61 -14.90 -8.44
N VAL A 156 -19.45 -15.44 -9.31
CA VAL A 156 -19.06 -16.51 -10.26
C VAL A 156 -17.98 -16.06 -11.26
N THR A 157 -17.87 -14.76 -11.55
CA THR A 157 -16.87 -14.21 -12.48
C THR A 157 -15.59 -13.74 -11.80
N VAL A 158 -15.56 -13.70 -10.47
CA VAL A 158 -14.37 -13.26 -9.70
C VAL A 158 -13.11 -14.04 -10.08
N PRO A 159 -13.13 -15.38 -10.17
CA PRO A 159 -11.93 -16.12 -10.55
C PRO A 159 -11.39 -15.73 -11.93
N GLN A 160 -12.26 -15.47 -12.89
CA GLN A 160 -11.87 -15.01 -14.23
C GLN A 160 -11.14 -13.65 -14.14
N TYR A 161 -11.74 -12.66 -13.48
CA TYR A 161 -11.13 -11.32 -13.35
C TYR A 161 -9.82 -11.33 -12.56
N MET A 162 -9.70 -12.20 -11.57
CA MET A 162 -8.45 -12.35 -10.82
C MET A 162 -7.37 -13.03 -11.67
N GLY A 163 -7.73 -14.01 -12.48
CA GLY A 163 -6.83 -14.61 -13.47
C GLY A 163 -6.36 -13.59 -14.51
N GLU A 164 -7.25 -12.75 -15.03
CA GLU A 164 -6.91 -11.63 -15.93
C GLU A 164 -5.94 -10.64 -15.26
N LEU A 165 -6.16 -10.29 -14.01
CA LEU A 165 -5.28 -9.42 -13.24
C LEU A 165 -3.87 -10.01 -13.11
N VAL A 166 -3.76 -11.27 -12.73
CA VAL A 166 -2.48 -11.97 -12.59
C VAL A 166 -1.77 -12.08 -13.93
N GLN A 167 -2.48 -12.41 -15.00
CA GLN A 167 -1.94 -12.45 -16.34
C GLN A 167 -1.42 -11.06 -16.78
N PHE A 168 -2.20 -10.01 -16.56
CA PHE A 168 -1.81 -8.63 -16.89
C PHE A 168 -0.52 -8.21 -16.17
N VAL A 169 -0.41 -8.50 -14.88
CA VAL A 169 0.77 -8.18 -14.08
C VAL A 169 2.00 -8.95 -14.58
N ASN A 170 1.86 -10.23 -14.88
CA ASN A 170 2.99 -11.08 -15.27
C ASN A 170 3.37 -10.94 -16.75
N HIS A 171 2.46 -10.46 -17.59
CA HIS A 171 2.77 -10.26 -19.02
C HIS A 171 3.97 -9.32 -19.19
N PRO A 172 5.01 -9.74 -19.92
CA PRO A 172 6.20 -8.92 -20.12
C PRO A 172 5.87 -7.69 -20.99
N HIS A 173 6.18 -6.52 -20.44
CA HIS A 173 6.11 -5.24 -21.13
C HIS A 173 7.43 -4.49 -20.91
N PRO A 174 7.74 -3.48 -21.74
CA PRO A 174 8.86 -2.59 -21.45
C PRO A 174 8.76 -1.98 -20.05
N ALA A 175 9.88 -1.90 -19.35
CA ALA A 175 9.95 -1.48 -17.93
C ALA A 175 9.26 -0.13 -17.62
N LYS A 176 9.18 0.76 -18.61
CA LYS A 176 8.45 2.04 -18.48
C LYS A 176 6.97 1.89 -18.10
N TYR A 177 6.38 0.71 -18.30
CA TYR A 177 4.98 0.42 -17.93
C TYR A 177 4.83 -0.21 -16.55
N ASP A 178 5.91 -0.62 -15.90
CA ASP A 178 5.85 -1.37 -14.65
C ASP A 178 5.04 -0.64 -13.57
N LEU A 179 5.32 0.65 -13.37
CA LEU A 179 4.61 1.46 -12.37
C LEU A 179 3.16 1.72 -12.76
N ILE A 180 2.89 1.93 -14.04
CA ILE A 180 1.52 2.05 -14.55
C ILE A 180 0.74 0.76 -14.26
N LYS A 181 1.39 -0.40 -14.44
CA LYS A 181 0.80 -1.71 -14.07
C LYS A 181 0.50 -1.81 -12.59
N VAL A 182 1.36 -1.29 -11.70
CA VAL A 182 1.09 -1.25 -10.25
C VAL A 182 -0.21 -0.49 -9.96
N ALA A 183 -0.34 0.73 -10.48
CA ALA A 183 -1.53 1.55 -10.25
C ALA A 183 -2.81 0.92 -10.84
N LEU A 184 -2.74 0.39 -12.06
CA LEU A 184 -3.87 -0.27 -12.73
C LEU A 184 -4.27 -1.58 -12.03
N ALA A 185 -3.31 -2.35 -11.55
CA ALA A 185 -3.57 -3.58 -10.80
C ALA A 185 -4.24 -3.31 -9.45
N HIS A 186 -3.81 -2.25 -8.74
CA HIS A 186 -4.49 -1.80 -7.53
C HIS A 186 -5.96 -1.49 -7.79
N HIS A 187 -6.24 -0.66 -8.80
CA HIS A 187 -7.62 -0.33 -9.16
C HIS A 187 -8.42 -1.57 -9.56
N ARG A 188 -7.88 -2.43 -10.46
CA ARG A 188 -8.58 -3.65 -10.89
C ARG A 188 -8.92 -4.57 -9.72
N PHE A 189 -8.02 -4.76 -8.77
CA PHE A 189 -8.30 -5.57 -7.59
C PHE A 189 -9.42 -4.93 -6.73
N ALA A 190 -9.35 -3.63 -6.48
CA ALA A 190 -10.39 -2.90 -5.74
C ALA A 190 -11.76 -3.00 -6.44
N TRP A 191 -11.77 -2.90 -7.75
CA TRP A 191 -12.95 -3.01 -8.60
C TRP A 191 -13.55 -4.42 -8.62
N VAL A 192 -12.73 -5.48 -8.67
CA VAL A 192 -13.19 -6.88 -8.58
C VAL A 192 -13.74 -7.18 -7.19
N HIS A 193 -13.12 -6.63 -6.16
CA HIS A 193 -13.47 -6.84 -4.75
C HIS A 193 -13.62 -8.33 -4.41
N PRO A 194 -12.55 -9.13 -4.54
CA PRO A 194 -12.65 -10.59 -4.68
C PRO A 194 -13.03 -11.34 -3.40
N PHE A 195 -12.94 -10.72 -2.23
CA PHE A 195 -13.17 -11.36 -0.93
C PHE A 195 -14.42 -10.82 -0.22
N GLY A 196 -14.86 -11.51 0.81
CA GLY A 196 -16.01 -11.09 1.63
C GLY A 196 -15.69 -9.84 2.45
N ASN A 197 -14.50 -9.76 3.02
CA ASN A 197 -13.97 -8.62 3.75
C ASN A 197 -12.43 -8.51 3.52
N GLY A 198 -11.77 -7.50 4.09
CA GLY A 198 -10.30 -7.36 4.01
C GLY A 198 -9.73 -6.95 2.66
N ASN A 199 -10.57 -6.64 1.67
CA ASN A 199 -10.13 -6.28 0.31
C ASN A 199 -9.21 -5.05 0.30
N GLY A 200 -9.53 -4.02 1.08
CA GLY A 200 -8.72 -2.81 1.16
C GLY A 200 -7.30 -3.07 1.68
N ARG A 201 -7.17 -3.83 2.78
CA ARG A 201 -5.88 -4.23 3.33
C ARG A 201 -5.09 -5.10 2.35
N CYS A 202 -5.76 -6.07 1.73
CA CYS A 202 -5.15 -6.97 0.76
C CYS A 202 -4.65 -6.22 -0.49
N VAL A 203 -5.40 -5.27 -1.04
CA VAL A 203 -4.96 -4.51 -2.23
C VAL A 203 -3.73 -3.63 -1.94
N ARG A 204 -3.62 -3.08 -0.74
CA ARG A 204 -2.43 -2.30 -0.35
C ARG A 204 -1.19 -3.20 -0.21
N LEU A 205 -1.35 -4.39 0.36
CA LEU A 205 -0.29 -5.42 0.39
C LEU A 205 0.08 -5.92 -1.01
N LEU A 206 -0.89 -6.09 -1.90
CA LEU A 206 -0.64 -6.40 -3.31
C LEU A 206 0.18 -5.29 -3.98
N THR A 207 -0.16 -4.02 -3.73
CA THR A 207 0.60 -2.88 -4.24
C THR A 207 2.06 -2.93 -3.78
N TYR A 208 2.29 -3.21 -2.51
CA TYR A 208 3.62 -3.40 -1.95
C TYR A 208 4.38 -4.56 -2.62
N THR A 209 3.71 -5.69 -2.83
CA THR A 209 4.24 -6.85 -3.55
C THR A 209 4.67 -6.48 -4.97
N LEU A 210 3.84 -5.74 -5.70
CA LEU A 210 4.12 -5.33 -7.08
C LEU A 210 5.28 -4.34 -7.17
N LEU A 211 5.44 -3.46 -6.20
CA LEU A 211 6.61 -2.59 -6.11
C LEU A 211 7.90 -3.41 -5.97
N ILE A 212 7.90 -4.45 -5.14
CA ILE A 212 9.04 -5.38 -5.02
C ILE A 212 9.26 -6.12 -6.34
N LYS A 213 8.18 -6.66 -6.97
CA LYS A 213 8.26 -7.32 -8.28
C LYS A 213 9.02 -6.47 -9.29
N TYR A 214 8.71 -5.18 -9.34
CA TYR A 214 9.27 -4.26 -10.33
C TYR A 214 10.54 -3.54 -9.86
N GLY A 215 11.20 -4.05 -8.83
CA GLY A 215 12.57 -3.66 -8.46
C GLY A 215 12.67 -2.44 -7.54
N PHE A 216 11.60 -2.02 -6.88
CA PHE A 216 11.69 -1.15 -5.73
C PHE A 216 12.14 -1.98 -4.52
N ASN A 217 13.47 -2.15 -4.40
CA ASN A 217 14.02 -3.09 -3.44
C ASN A 217 14.16 -2.45 -2.05
N VAL A 218 13.40 -2.99 -1.11
CA VAL A 218 13.44 -2.60 0.32
C VAL A 218 14.44 -3.40 1.15
N LYS A 219 15.10 -4.43 0.57
CA LYS A 219 15.94 -5.39 1.33
C LYS A 219 17.39 -4.99 1.51
N ALA A 220 18.01 -4.25 0.60
CA ALA A 220 19.46 -4.07 0.56
C ALA A 220 19.87 -2.60 0.42
N GLY A 221 19.89 -1.86 1.52
CA GLY A 221 20.27 -0.43 1.53
C GLY A 221 19.33 0.41 0.69
N GLY A 222 18.13 -0.12 0.50
CA GLY A 222 17.15 0.34 -0.44
C GLY A 222 16.15 1.26 0.20
N ARG A 223 15.18 1.58 -0.59
CA ARG A 223 14.15 2.56 -0.32
C ARG A 223 13.07 1.94 0.53
N VAL A 224 12.82 2.54 1.67
CA VAL A 224 11.61 2.26 2.43
C VAL A 224 10.50 3.04 1.77
N LEU A 225 9.58 2.34 1.11
CA LEU A 225 8.36 2.91 0.59
C LEU A 225 7.23 2.64 1.59
N ASN A 226 6.45 3.66 1.84
CA ASN A 226 5.16 3.54 2.50
C ASN A 226 4.06 3.84 1.48
N PRO A 227 3.66 2.86 0.64
CA PRO A 227 2.65 3.09 -0.39
C PRO A 227 1.27 3.42 0.21
N THR A 228 0.99 2.99 1.43
CA THR A 228 -0.30 3.24 2.08
C THR A 228 -0.44 4.70 2.53
N ALA A 229 0.67 5.39 2.82
CA ALA A 229 0.62 6.79 3.20
C ALA A 229 -0.14 7.65 2.18
N ILE A 230 0.00 7.34 0.89
CA ILE A 230 -0.72 8.00 -0.20
C ILE A 230 -2.23 7.94 0.01
N PHE A 231 -2.72 6.76 0.35
CA PHE A 231 -4.16 6.48 0.49
C PHE A 231 -4.71 6.93 1.84
N CYS A 232 -3.84 6.95 2.87
CA CYS A 232 -4.19 7.30 4.25
C CYS A 232 -4.23 8.81 4.47
N ASN A 233 -3.39 9.60 3.79
CA ASN A 233 -3.28 11.04 3.96
C ASN A 233 -4.59 11.76 3.60
N ASP A 234 -5.32 11.29 2.59
CA ASP A 234 -6.63 11.79 2.21
C ASP A 234 -7.51 10.63 1.72
N ARG A 235 -8.24 10.05 2.67
CA ARG A 235 -9.13 8.93 2.42
C ARG A 235 -10.25 9.26 1.42
N ASP A 236 -10.79 10.46 1.52
CA ASP A 236 -11.91 10.87 0.65
C ASP A 236 -11.42 11.06 -0.78
N GLN A 237 -10.22 11.64 -0.94
CA GLN A 237 -9.57 11.73 -2.25
C GLN A 237 -9.26 10.34 -2.83
N TYR A 238 -8.78 9.42 -2.03
CA TYR A 238 -8.53 8.05 -2.47
C TYR A 238 -9.79 7.39 -3.06
N TYR A 239 -10.91 7.45 -2.34
CA TYR A 239 -12.17 6.89 -2.85
C TYR A 239 -12.71 7.66 -4.06
N ALA A 240 -12.58 8.98 -4.09
CA ALA A 240 -12.97 9.79 -5.24
C ALA A 240 -12.18 9.41 -6.51
N MET A 241 -10.88 9.13 -6.36
CA MET A 241 -10.02 8.73 -7.48
C MET A 241 -10.28 7.30 -7.95
N LEU A 242 -10.60 6.37 -7.04
CA LEU A 242 -11.11 5.05 -7.41
C LEU A 242 -12.39 5.16 -8.23
N GLY A 243 -13.35 5.97 -7.76
CA GLY A 243 -14.61 6.19 -8.49
C GLY A 243 -14.44 6.79 -9.88
N LYS A 244 -13.45 7.67 -10.09
CA LYS A 244 -13.10 8.14 -11.44
C LYS A 244 -12.59 7.03 -12.34
N ALA A 245 -11.76 6.14 -11.81
CA ALA A 245 -11.23 5.01 -12.55
C ALA A 245 -12.30 3.94 -12.84
N ASP A 246 -13.29 3.77 -11.95
CA ASP A 246 -14.42 2.84 -12.12
C ASP A 246 -15.26 3.15 -13.36
N ALA A 247 -15.24 4.40 -13.84
CA ALA A 247 -15.88 4.77 -15.10
C ALA A 247 -15.25 4.08 -16.32
N GLY A 248 -14.06 3.48 -16.18
CA GLY A 248 -13.36 2.75 -17.25
C GLY A 248 -12.83 3.63 -18.38
N THR A 249 -13.02 4.95 -18.32
CA THR A 249 -12.53 5.88 -19.33
C THR A 249 -11.01 6.00 -19.28
N LEU A 250 -10.41 6.33 -20.43
CA LEU A 250 -8.97 6.57 -20.51
C LEU A 250 -8.53 7.67 -19.54
N GLU A 251 -9.27 8.78 -19.54
CA GLU A 251 -9.02 9.93 -18.66
C GLU A 251 -9.11 9.58 -17.18
N GLY A 252 -10.15 8.84 -16.77
CA GLY A 252 -10.32 8.43 -15.36
C GLY A 252 -9.20 7.51 -14.89
N ARG A 253 -8.79 6.54 -15.73
CA ARG A 253 -7.68 5.63 -15.43
C ARG A 253 -6.33 6.36 -15.40
N GLU A 254 -6.11 7.33 -16.29
CA GLU A 254 -4.91 8.14 -16.28
C GLU A 254 -4.84 9.04 -15.04
N ALA A 255 -5.94 9.70 -14.67
CA ALA A 255 -6.02 10.50 -13.45
C ALA A 255 -5.74 9.66 -12.19
N TRP A 256 -6.23 8.42 -12.14
CA TRP A 256 -5.90 7.46 -11.10
C TRP A 256 -4.40 7.15 -11.05
N CYS A 257 -3.79 6.87 -12.19
CA CYS A 257 -2.35 6.58 -12.26
C CYS A 257 -1.51 7.79 -11.82
N VAL A 258 -1.88 9.00 -12.24
CA VAL A 258 -1.21 10.24 -11.78
C VAL A 258 -1.32 10.41 -10.27
N TYR A 259 -2.50 10.18 -9.70
CA TYR A 259 -2.71 10.25 -8.25
C TYR A 259 -1.82 9.26 -7.48
N VAL A 260 -1.86 7.98 -7.86
CA VAL A 260 -1.10 6.94 -7.15
C VAL A 260 0.40 7.13 -7.32
N LEU A 261 0.87 7.32 -8.55
CA LEU A 261 2.29 7.40 -8.83
C LEU A 261 2.89 8.75 -8.38
N GLY A 262 2.13 9.83 -8.47
CA GLY A 262 2.51 11.12 -7.90
C GLY A 262 2.67 11.06 -6.39
N GLY A 263 1.74 10.42 -5.69
CA GLY A 263 1.86 10.19 -4.26
C GLY A 263 3.07 9.31 -3.89
N MET A 264 3.35 8.25 -4.67
CA MET A 264 4.56 7.43 -4.50
C MET A 264 5.84 8.26 -4.67
N LEU A 265 5.87 9.13 -5.65
CA LEU A 265 7.00 10.02 -5.89
C LEU A 265 7.24 10.95 -4.70
N ASP A 266 6.19 11.53 -4.15
CA ASP A 266 6.29 12.40 -2.98
C ASP A 266 6.78 11.67 -1.73
N GLU A 267 6.30 10.44 -1.51
CA GLU A 267 6.79 9.61 -0.40
C GLU A 267 8.26 9.20 -0.60
N LEU A 268 8.68 8.84 -1.81
CA LEU A 268 10.08 8.55 -2.10
C LEU A 268 10.99 9.76 -1.86
N ARG A 269 10.57 10.95 -2.24
CA ARG A 269 11.33 12.18 -1.98
C ARG A 269 11.47 12.47 -0.48
N LYS A 270 10.44 12.17 0.32
CA LYS A 270 10.52 12.28 1.79
C LYS A 270 11.52 11.29 2.36
N VAL A 271 11.45 10.03 1.93
CA VAL A 271 12.34 8.96 2.40
C VAL A 271 13.79 9.22 2.01
N ASP A 272 14.04 9.73 0.80
CA ASP A 272 15.41 10.07 0.35
C ASP A 272 16.09 11.03 1.32
N ARG A 273 15.39 12.03 1.82
CA ARG A 273 15.89 12.94 2.86
C ARG A 273 16.23 12.22 4.18
N LEU A 274 15.47 11.20 4.56
CA LEU A 274 15.70 10.41 5.78
C LEU A 274 16.91 9.47 5.67
N THR A 275 17.45 9.24 4.48
CA THR A 275 18.70 8.49 4.29
C THR A 275 19.96 9.35 4.48
N ASP A 276 19.82 10.67 4.56
CA ASP A 276 20.91 11.60 4.87
C ASP A 276 21.07 11.75 6.38
N ALA A 277 22.22 11.31 6.91
CA ALA A 277 22.51 11.37 8.34
C ALA A 277 22.53 12.82 8.87
N ASN A 278 22.99 13.80 8.10
CA ASN A 278 22.98 15.20 8.52
C ASN A 278 21.57 15.73 8.66
N TYR A 279 20.69 15.43 7.69
CA TYR A 279 19.28 15.80 7.77
C TYR A 279 18.60 15.19 8.99
N LEU A 280 18.85 13.89 9.30
CA LEU A 280 18.32 13.25 10.49
C LEU A 280 18.80 13.92 11.79
N ILE A 281 20.10 14.23 11.87
CA ILE A 281 20.68 14.90 13.04
C ILE A 281 20.08 16.29 13.22
N GLU A 282 20.01 17.09 12.17
CA GLU A 282 19.41 18.45 12.20
C GLU A 282 17.94 18.39 12.64
N ARG A 283 17.16 17.43 12.13
CA ARG A 283 15.76 17.26 12.50
C ARG A 283 15.60 16.84 13.94
N ILE A 284 16.35 15.84 14.42
CA ILE A 284 16.34 15.40 15.81
C ILE A 284 16.72 16.55 16.76
N LEU A 285 17.75 17.31 16.42
CA LEU A 285 18.17 18.45 17.22
C LEU A 285 17.12 19.56 17.27
N SER A 286 16.47 19.85 16.14
CA SER A 286 15.41 20.87 16.09
C SER A 286 14.16 20.45 16.87
N GLU A 287 13.76 19.19 16.79
CA GLU A 287 12.62 18.66 17.55
C GLU A 287 12.93 18.60 19.05
N HIS A 288 14.14 18.18 19.43
CA HIS A 288 14.58 18.20 20.83
C HIS A 288 14.60 19.62 21.40
N ALA A 289 15.09 20.59 20.65
CA ALA A 289 15.10 21.99 21.06
C ALA A 289 13.68 22.54 21.24
N ALA A 290 12.75 22.20 20.37
CA ALA A 290 11.35 22.61 20.46
C ALA A 290 10.65 22.00 21.70
N VAL A 291 10.90 20.73 21.98
CA VAL A 291 10.36 20.04 23.18
C VAL A 291 10.95 20.63 24.45
N SER A 292 12.25 20.91 24.49
CA SER A 292 12.91 21.53 25.66
C SER A 292 12.36 22.92 25.94
N GLN A 293 12.13 23.74 24.89
CA GLN A 293 11.52 25.07 25.06
C GLN A 293 10.07 24.98 25.56
N ALA A 294 9.29 23.99 25.07
CA ALA A 294 7.92 23.78 25.53
C ALA A 294 7.87 23.33 27.00
N LEU A 295 8.83 22.53 27.45
CA LEU A 295 8.95 22.10 28.86
C LEU A 295 9.37 23.26 29.77
N ASP A 296 10.27 24.14 29.35
CA ASP A 296 10.70 25.31 30.11
C ASP A 296 9.57 26.34 30.29
N VAL A 297 8.66 26.47 29.31
CA VAL A 297 7.49 27.35 29.42
C VAL A 297 6.42 26.80 30.36
N THR A 298 6.36 25.50 30.59
CA THR A 298 5.43 24.87 31.55
C THR A 298 5.95 24.85 32.96
N ALA A 299 7.22 25.21 33.20
CA ALA A 299 7.86 25.26 34.52
C ALA A 299 7.86 26.67 35.13
N LEU A 300 7.29 27.68 34.46
CA LEU A 300 7.04 29.05 34.92
C LEU A 300 5.55 29.27 35.23
#